data_1d541cf1b2df068113761fdcc52a5c23
#
_entry.id   1d541cf1b2df068113761fdcc52a5c23
#
_cell.length_a   1.000
_cell.length_b   1.000
_cell.length_c   1.000
_cell.angle_alpha   90.00
_cell.angle_beta   90.00
_cell.angle_gamma   90.00
#
_symmetry.space_group_name_H-M   'P 1'
#
loop_
_entity.id
_entity.type
_entity.pdbx_description
1 polymer ?
#
loop_
_entity_poly.entity_id
_entity_poly.type
_entity_poly.pdbx_seq_one_letter_code
_entity_poly.pdbx_strand_id
1 'polypeptide(L)'
;MRAVYATDLSDAIETAIGSRTCLECLGRYGIDTVDLITVVGPNVTSGTLGPDVGERVERGRDRQRAELEAEGFSVETHVTRGTPHRRINGLAERVDADLIVVGSRGESPLRERRIGSTARNVARTAARPLLVQRIVEAQSDHEVANEHLFRRVLYATDFSDNAQRAFEQFDYTRTATEEATLVHVTPPERRADPDVVADAEDRLEKLADELATK
;
A
#
# COMPACT_ATOMS: atom_id res chain seq x y z
N MET A 1 3.21 -0.02 15.69
CA MET A 1 3.63 0.68 14.44
C MET A 1 2.45 1.46 13.87
N ARG A 2 2.73 2.54 13.12
CA ARG A 2 1.71 3.48 12.61
C ARG A 2 1.62 3.46 11.08
N ALA A 3 0.41 3.37 10.54
CA ALA A 3 0.17 3.46 9.10
C ALA A 3 -0.68 4.68 8.73
N VAL A 4 -0.34 5.33 7.61
CA VAL A 4 -1.23 6.28 6.95
C VAL A 4 -2.03 5.54 5.88
N TYR A 5 -3.34 5.45 6.05
CA TYR A 5 -4.26 4.81 5.14
C TYR A 5 -5.04 5.86 4.34
N ALA A 6 -4.79 5.92 3.04
CA ALA A 6 -5.45 6.90 2.17
C ALA A 6 -6.76 6.34 1.61
N THR A 7 -7.85 7.09 1.82
CA THR A 7 -9.18 6.78 1.30
C THR A 7 -9.75 7.92 0.46
N ASP A 8 -10.45 7.57 -0.61
CA ASP A 8 -11.28 8.49 -1.38
C ASP A 8 -12.78 8.29 -1.11
N LEU A 9 -13.10 7.44 -0.12
CA LEU A 9 -14.46 7.06 0.26
C LEU A 9 -15.27 6.41 -0.87
N SER A 10 -14.57 5.82 -1.87
CA SER A 10 -15.22 5.04 -2.91
C SER A 10 -15.62 3.66 -2.39
N ASP A 11 -16.65 3.05 -3.01
CA ASP A 11 -17.09 1.69 -2.69
C ASP A 11 -15.94 0.67 -2.80
N ALA A 12 -14.99 0.92 -3.70
CA ALA A 12 -13.81 0.10 -3.87
C ALA A 12 -12.91 0.10 -2.62
N ILE A 13 -12.69 1.27 -1.99
CA ILE A 13 -11.93 1.37 -0.74
C ILE A 13 -12.74 0.83 0.43
N GLU A 14 -14.05 1.03 0.46
CA GLU A 14 -14.91 0.43 1.47
C GLU A 14 -14.84 -1.11 1.44
N THR A 15 -14.89 -1.71 0.25
CA THR A 15 -14.67 -3.15 0.08
C THR A 15 -13.29 -3.58 0.56
N ALA A 16 -12.27 -2.75 0.34
CA ALA A 16 -10.90 -3.05 0.76
C ALA A 16 -10.72 -2.99 2.28
N ILE A 17 -11.32 -2.00 2.95
CA ILE A 17 -11.32 -1.89 4.41
C ILE A 17 -12.21 -2.97 5.04
N GLY A 18 -13.38 -3.26 4.46
CA GLY A 18 -14.26 -4.36 4.90
C GLY A 18 -13.69 -5.76 4.66
N SER A 19 -12.56 -5.87 3.95
CA SER A 19 -11.84 -7.14 3.80
C SER A 19 -11.02 -7.43 5.05
N ARG A 20 -11.54 -8.24 5.96
CA ARG A 20 -10.84 -8.71 7.18
C ARG A 20 -9.41 -9.16 6.89
N THR A 21 -9.20 -9.87 5.81
CA THR A 21 -7.89 -10.39 5.38
C THR A 21 -6.84 -9.30 5.22
N CYS A 22 -7.21 -8.14 4.69
CA CYS A 22 -6.31 -7.00 4.54
C CYS A 22 -5.93 -6.38 5.89
N LEU A 23 -6.90 -6.25 6.78
CA LEU A 23 -6.69 -5.67 8.11
C LEU A 23 -5.88 -6.60 9.00
N GLU A 24 -6.16 -7.92 9.00
CA GLU A 24 -5.34 -8.91 9.69
C GLU A 24 -3.87 -8.89 9.22
N CYS A 25 -3.63 -8.68 7.92
CA CYS A 25 -2.28 -8.56 7.38
C CYS A 25 -1.55 -7.32 7.89
N LEU A 26 -2.24 -6.18 8.04
CA LEU A 26 -1.66 -4.98 8.65
C LEU A 26 -1.32 -5.22 10.13
N GLY A 27 -2.20 -5.89 10.88
CA GLY A 27 -1.93 -6.30 12.26
C GLY A 27 -0.71 -7.23 12.36
N ARG A 28 -0.57 -8.20 11.45
CA ARG A 28 0.60 -9.09 11.39
C ARG A 28 1.89 -8.37 11.02
N TYR A 29 1.80 -7.32 10.23
CA TYR A 29 2.93 -6.42 9.95
C TYR A 29 3.34 -5.61 11.18
N GLY A 30 2.51 -5.59 12.22
CA GLY A 30 2.75 -4.87 13.49
C GLY A 30 2.10 -3.49 13.55
N ILE A 31 1.21 -3.16 12.63
CA ILE A 31 0.43 -1.91 12.68
C ILE A 31 -0.61 -2.04 13.80
N ASP A 32 -0.68 -1.03 14.65
CA ASP A 32 -1.66 -0.87 15.73
C ASP A 32 -2.41 0.46 15.67
N THR A 33 -1.83 1.43 14.95
CA THR A 33 -2.37 2.78 14.81
C THR A 33 -2.54 3.13 13.32
N VAL A 34 -3.71 3.64 12.95
CA VAL A 34 -4.05 4.04 11.59
C VAL A 34 -4.47 5.49 11.53
N ASP A 35 -3.75 6.29 10.75
CA ASP A 35 -4.14 7.63 10.35
C ASP A 35 -4.92 7.55 9.03
N LEU A 36 -6.25 7.57 9.11
CA LEU A 36 -7.14 7.53 7.95
C LEU A 36 -7.23 8.92 7.32
N ILE A 37 -6.67 9.09 6.11
CA ILE A 37 -6.66 10.37 5.42
C ILE A 37 -7.58 10.39 4.20
N THR A 38 -8.48 11.40 4.17
CA THR A 38 -9.28 11.76 2.99
C THR A 38 -8.78 13.07 2.43
N VAL A 39 -8.45 13.09 1.13
CA VAL A 39 -7.98 14.31 0.46
C VAL A 39 -9.01 14.79 -0.55
N VAL A 40 -9.60 15.95 -0.25
CA VAL A 40 -10.51 16.64 -1.18
C VAL A 40 -9.68 17.37 -2.23
N GLY A 41 -9.95 17.11 -3.50
CA GLY A 41 -9.21 17.72 -4.62
C GLY A 41 -9.30 19.26 -4.63
N PRO A 42 -8.28 19.96 -5.19
CA PRO A 42 -8.22 21.41 -5.17
C PRO A 42 -9.37 22.08 -5.97
N ASN A 43 -9.95 21.36 -6.93
CA ASN A 43 -11.00 21.87 -7.82
C ASN A 43 -12.41 21.72 -7.24
N VAL A 44 -12.53 21.09 -6.07
CA VAL A 44 -13.82 20.95 -5.39
C VAL A 44 -14.04 22.19 -4.53
N THR A 45 -14.74 23.19 -5.09
CA THR A 45 -15.06 24.43 -4.37
C THR A 45 -16.16 24.18 -3.35
N SER A 46 -16.09 24.87 -2.20
CA SER A 46 -17.09 24.75 -1.11
C SER A 46 -18.51 25.08 -1.55
N GLY A 47 -18.68 25.78 -2.68
CA GLY A 47 -19.99 26.13 -3.26
C GLY A 47 -20.54 25.06 -4.22
N THR A 48 -19.71 24.14 -4.71
CA THR A 48 -20.11 23.00 -5.57
C THR A 48 -20.41 21.74 -4.74
N LEU A 49 -19.90 21.70 -3.51
CA LEU A 49 -20.29 20.71 -2.51
C LEU A 49 -21.59 21.20 -1.88
N GLY A 50 -22.73 20.75 -2.38
CA GLY A 50 -23.98 20.89 -1.65
C GLY A 50 -23.82 20.32 -0.22
N PRO A 51 -24.67 20.73 0.73
CA PRO A 51 -24.61 20.23 2.11
C PRO A 51 -24.52 18.70 2.20
N ASP A 52 -25.11 17.98 1.27
CA ASP A 52 -25.12 16.52 1.17
C ASP A 52 -23.74 15.88 0.97
N VAL A 53 -22.77 16.58 0.37
CA VAL A 53 -21.43 15.99 0.12
C VAL A 53 -20.57 16.02 1.38
N GLY A 54 -20.69 17.09 2.18
CA GLY A 54 -20.01 17.19 3.48
C GLY A 54 -20.46 16.06 4.40
N GLU A 55 -21.77 15.88 4.53
CA GLU A 55 -22.36 14.79 5.34
C GLU A 55 -22.01 13.39 4.81
N ARG A 56 -21.90 13.23 3.49
CA ARG A 56 -21.51 11.95 2.88
C ARG A 56 -20.06 11.62 3.18
N VAL A 57 -19.17 12.61 3.13
CA VAL A 57 -17.74 12.44 3.49
C VAL A 57 -17.61 12.10 4.97
N GLU A 58 -18.34 12.77 5.85
CA GLU A 58 -18.33 12.48 7.29
C GLU A 58 -18.85 11.07 7.58
N ARG A 59 -20.00 10.69 7.02
CA ARG A 59 -20.58 9.35 7.21
C ARG A 59 -19.68 8.23 6.67
N GLY A 60 -19.08 8.40 5.49
CA GLY A 60 -18.14 7.42 4.93
C GLY A 60 -16.90 7.27 5.80
N ARG A 61 -16.33 8.38 6.24
CA ARG A 61 -15.18 8.38 7.16
C ARG A 61 -15.50 7.68 8.48
N ASP A 62 -16.64 8.01 9.10
CA ASP A 62 -17.01 7.47 10.41
C ASP A 62 -17.29 5.97 10.33
N ARG A 63 -17.85 5.49 9.20
CA ARG A 63 -18.02 4.05 8.94
C ARG A 63 -16.67 3.35 8.81
N GLN A 64 -15.77 3.85 7.97
CA GLN A 64 -14.44 3.26 7.78
C GLN A 64 -13.61 3.29 9.06
N ARG A 65 -13.73 4.34 9.85
CA ARG A 65 -13.14 4.42 11.19
C ARG A 65 -13.66 3.30 12.08
N ALA A 66 -14.98 3.13 12.15
CA ALA A 66 -15.60 2.10 13.01
C ALA A 66 -15.20 0.68 12.60
N GLU A 67 -15.05 0.42 11.28
CA GLU A 67 -14.57 -0.87 10.77
C GLU A 67 -13.13 -1.16 11.20
N LEU A 68 -12.23 -0.17 11.10
CA LEU A 68 -10.85 -0.30 11.57
C LEU A 68 -10.75 -0.46 13.08
N GLU A 69 -11.54 0.29 13.86
CA GLU A 69 -11.59 0.17 15.31
C GLU A 69 -12.14 -1.19 15.75
N ALA A 70 -13.11 -1.76 15.02
CA ALA A 70 -13.65 -3.09 15.30
C ALA A 70 -12.62 -4.22 15.11
N GLU A 71 -11.63 -4.02 14.24
CA GLU A 71 -10.51 -4.93 14.02
C GLU A 71 -9.32 -4.66 14.98
N GLY A 72 -9.49 -3.72 15.93
CA GLY A 72 -8.54 -3.48 17.02
C GLY A 72 -7.51 -2.38 16.77
N PHE A 73 -7.64 -1.61 15.70
CA PHE A 73 -6.73 -0.49 15.43
C PHE A 73 -7.14 0.75 16.25
N SER A 74 -6.15 1.53 16.69
CA SER A 74 -6.36 2.90 17.13
C SER A 74 -6.43 3.80 15.90
N VAL A 75 -7.52 4.57 15.71
CA VAL A 75 -7.76 5.31 14.47
C VAL A 75 -7.84 6.82 14.70
N GLU A 76 -6.97 7.56 14.01
CA GLU A 76 -7.08 9.02 13.87
C GLU A 76 -7.57 9.37 12.45
N THR A 77 -8.46 10.35 12.31
CA THR A 77 -9.02 10.73 11.01
C THR A 77 -8.59 12.12 10.58
N HIS A 78 -8.19 12.24 9.32
CA HIS A 78 -7.71 13.50 8.73
C HIS A 78 -8.47 13.81 7.45
N VAL A 79 -9.07 14.99 7.38
CA VAL A 79 -9.66 15.53 6.15
C VAL A 79 -8.85 16.74 5.74
N THR A 80 -8.33 16.75 4.53
CA THR A 80 -7.49 17.85 4.05
C THR A 80 -7.80 18.17 2.59
N ARG A 81 -7.45 19.39 2.16
CA ARG A 81 -7.60 19.83 0.77
C ARG A 81 -6.25 19.93 0.09
N GLY A 82 -6.20 19.58 -1.19
CA GLY A 82 -5.03 19.78 -2.03
C GLY A 82 -4.70 18.61 -2.94
N THR A 83 -3.44 18.50 -3.32
CA THR A 83 -2.94 17.43 -4.18
C THR A 83 -2.78 16.15 -3.37
N PRO A 84 -3.47 15.03 -3.70
CA PRO A 84 -3.54 13.84 -2.85
C PRO A 84 -2.17 13.30 -2.44
N HIS A 85 -1.26 13.00 -3.37
CA HIS A 85 0.05 12.42 -3.03
C HIS A 85 0.88 13.33 -2.11
N ARG A 86 0.79 14.67 -2.26
CA ARG A 86 1.51 15.59 -1.38
C ARG A 86 0.95 15.60 0.04
N ARG A 87 -0.38 15.50 0.16
CA ARG A 87 -1.04 15.49 1.47
C ARG A 87 -0.82 14.17 2.20
N ILE A 88 -0.85 13.05 1.49
CA ILE A 88 -0.57 11.73 2.02
C ILE A 88 0.87 11.65 2.53
N ASN A 89 1.85 11.99 1.69
CA ASN A 89 3.26 11.97 2.09
C ASN A 89 3.55 12.93 3.25
N GLY A 90 3.01 14.17 3.18
CA GLY A 90 3.19 15.15 4.24
C GLY A 90 2.52 14.77 5.57
N LEU A 91 1.45 13.98 5.55
CA LEU A 91 0.91 13.38 6.77
C LEU A 91 1.85 12.28 7.29
N ALA A 92 2.27 11.37 6.41
CA ALA A 92 3.15 10.26 6.78
C ALA A 92 4.47 10.74 7.42
N GLU A 93 5.06 11.81 6.90
CA GLU A 93 6.23 12.44 7.50
C GLU A 93 5.93 13.07 8.87
N ARG A 94 4.79 13.78 8.99
CA ARG A 94 4.42 14.49 10.22
C ARG A 94 4.12 13.56 11.39
N VAL A 95 3.50 12.40 11.12
CA VAL A 95 3.13 11.42 12.15
C VAL A 95 4.20 10.33 12.33
N ASP A 96 5.31 10.45 11.61
CA ASP A 96 6.39 9.46 11.58
C ASP A 96 5.89 8.04 11.25
N ALA A 97 5.08 7.94 10.19
CA ALA A 97 4.45 6.68 9.81
C ALA A 97 5.47 5.63 9.34
N ASP A 98 5.27 4.39 9.75
CA ASP A 98 6.06 3.23 9.33
C ASP A 98 5.64 2.72 7.95
N LEU A 99 4.36 2.94 7.58
CA LEU A 99 3.78 2.43 6.35
C LEU A 99 2.77 3.44 5.76
N ILE A 100 2.75 3.57 4.44
CA ILE A 100 1.67 4.22 3.71
C ILE A 100 0.86 3.14 2.99
N VAL A 101 -0.48 3.18 3.11
CA VAL A 101 -1.39 2.28 2.40
C VAL A 101 -2.26 3.10 1.46
N VAL A 102 -2.28 2.71 0.18
CA VAL A 102 -3.13 3.33 -0.83
C VAL A 102 -3.84 2.27 -1.66
N GLY A 103 -5.07 2.52 -2.08
CA GLY A 103 -5.74 1.68 -3.06
C GLY A 103 -5.10 1.81 -4.45
N SER A 104 -5.05 0.72 -5.20
CA SER A 104 -4.58 0.73 -6.60
C SER A 104 -5.53 1.50 -7.51
N ARG A 105 -6.79 1.68 -7.13
CA ARG A 105 -7.84 2.44 -7.84
C ARG A 105 -8.53 3.37 -6.86
N GLY A 106 -9.19 4.39 -7.38
CA GLY A 106 -10.08 5.30 -6.71
C GLY A 106 -11.34 5.50 -7.54
N GLU A 107 -12.09 6.55 -7.28
CA GLU A 107 -13.38 6.92 -7.91
C GLU A 107 -13.35 7.03 -9.45
N SER A 108 -12.19 6.97 -10.09
CA SER A 108 -12.06 7.16 -11.55
C SER A 108 -12.54 5.94 -12.33
N PRO A 109 -13.55 6.09 -13.22
CA PRO A 109 -14.17 4.98 -13.96
C PRO A 109 -13.33 4.45 -15.13
N LEU A 110 -12.09 4.88 -15.31
CA LEU A 110 -11.22 4.40 -16.38
C LEU A 110 -10.79 2.95 -16.12
N ARG A 111 -11.53 2.06 -16.69
CA ARG A 111 -11.73 0.65 -16.40
C ARG A 111 -10.56 -0.30 -16.62
N GLU A 112 -9.41 0.08 -17.16
CA GLU A 112 -8.45 -0.94 -17.56
C GLU A 112 -7.11 -0.85 -16.83
N ARG A 113 -6.85 -1.86 -15.98
CA ARG A 113 -5.52 -2.39 -15.56
C ARG A 113 -4.44 -1.38 -15.11
N ARG A 114 -4.75 -0.12 -14.85
CA ARG A 114 -3.74 0.89 -14.51
C ARG A 114 -3.84 1.27 -13.03
N ILE A 115 -2.70 1.32 -12.39
CA ILE A 115 -2.55 1.96 -11.08
C ILE A 115 -3.03 3.40 -11.20
N GLY A 116 -3.92 3.83 -10.30
CA GLY A 116 -4.46 5.18 -10.25
C GLY A 116 -3.37 6.25 -10.13
N SER A 117 -3.69 7.48 -10.54
CA SER A 117 -2.74 8.58 -10.53
C SER A 117 -2.19 8.88 -9.13
N THR A 118 -3.02 8.79 -8.09
CA THR A 118 -2.61 8.98 -6.70
C THR A 118 -1.60 7.94 -6.27
N ALA A 119 -1.91 6.64 -6.42
CA ALA A 119 -1.00 5.55 -6.06
C ALA A 119 0.33 5.63 -6.81
N ARG A 120 0.29 5.94 -8.12
CA ARG A 120 1.50 6.13 -8.93
C ARG A 120 2.35 7.30 -8.44
N ASN A 121 1.73 8.43 -8.12
CA ASN A 121 2.46 9.61 -7.66
C ASN A 121 3.01 9.41 -6.24
N VAL A 122 2.26 8.75 -5.35
CA VAL A 122 2.79 8.35 -4.03
C VAL A 122 3.98 7.42 -4.21
N ALA A 123 3.88 6.36 -5.03
CA ALA A 123 4.97 5.42 -5.28
C ALA A 123 6.28 6.08 -5.79
N ARG A 124 6.15 7.21 -6.51
CA ARG A 124 7.32 7.95 -7.02
C ARG A 124 7.92 8.94 -6.03
N THR A 125 7.20 9.30 -4.97
CA THR A 125 7.56 10.41 -4.09
C THR A 125 7.54 10.05 -2.60
N ALA A 126 7.11 8.84 -2.23
CA ALA A 126 7.09 8.38 -0.85
C ALA A 126 8.51 8.16 -0.33
N ALA A 127 8.76 8.69 0.88
CA ALA A 127 9.98 8.44 1.64
C ALA A 127 9.80 7.32 2.69
N ARG A 128 8.61 6.74 2.73
CA ARG A 128 8.21 5.65 3.63
C ARG A 128 7.84 4.41 2.83
N PRO A 129 7.91 3.22 3.40
CA PRO A 129 7.37 2.01 2.80
C PRO A 129 5.94 2.23 2.31
N LEU A 130 5.61 1.71 1.14
CA LEU A 130 4.31 1.89 0.50
C LEU A 130 3.69 0.54 0.16
N LEU A 131 2.51 0.30 0.69
CA LEU A 131 1.63 -0.78 0.26
C LEU A 131 0.59 -0.24 -0.72
N VAL A 132 0.63 -0.72 -1.96
CA VAL A 132 -0.42 -0.46 -2.95
C VAL A 132 -1.38 -1.64 -2.94
N GLN A 133 -2.51 -1.48 -2.28
CA GLN A 133 -3.53 -2.50 -2.17
C GLN A 133 -4.27 -2.65 -3.50
N ARG A 134 -4.21 -3.85 -4.09
CA ARG A 134 -4.92 -4.12 -5.33
C ARG A 134 -6.41 -4.31 -5.05
N ILE A 135 -7.22 -3.42 -5.59
CA ILE A 135 -8.67 -3.51 -5.56
C ILE A 135 -9.14 -4.21 -6.83
N VAL A 136 -9.76 -5.37 -6.69
CA VAL A 136 -10.34 -6.14 -7.79
C VAL A 136 -11.85 -5.97 -7.73
N GLU A 137 -12.51 -5.61 -8.84
CA GLU A 137 -13.97 -5.67 -8.91
C GLU A 137 -14.38 -7.13 -8.77
N ALA A 138 -15.08 -7.46 -7.71
CA ALA A 138 -15.77 -8.74 -7.58
C ALA A 138 -16.88 -8.80 -8.63
N GLN A 139 -16.69 -9.57 -9.69
CA GLN A 139 -17.81 -10.06 -10.47
C GLN A 139 -18.49 -11.12 -9.61
N SER A 140 -19.64 -10.77 -9.05
CA SER A 140 -20.63 -11.63 -8.38
C SER A 140 -20.06 -12.75 -7.50
N ASP A 141 -20.38 -12.66 -6.21
CA ASP A 141 -20.09 -13.61 -5.14
C ASP A 141 -18.65 -13.57 -4.56
N HIS A 142 -18.52 -12.83 -3.52
CA HIS A 142 -17.77 -12.93 -2.26
C HIS A 142 -16.60 -13.95 -2.18
N GLU A 143 -15.76 -14.05 -3.17
CA GLU A 143 -14.44 -14.61 -2.96
C GLU A 143 -13.42 -13.49 -2.74
N VAL A 144 -13.11 -13.28 -1.46
CA VAL A 144 -11.95 -12.50 -1.03
C VAL A 144 -10.72 -13.14 -1.68
N ALA A 145 -10.22 -12.51 -2.73
CA ALA A 145 -8.96 -12.92 -3.31
C ALA A 145 -7.88 -12.76 -2.23
N ASN A 146 -7.42 -13.90 -1.71
CA ASN A 146 -6.24 -14.13 -0.91
C ASN A 146 -6.38 -13.96 0.61
N GLU A 147 -6.54 -15.08 1.25
CA GLU A 147 -6.47 -15.25 2.71
C GLU A 147 -5.11 -14.88 3.34
N HIS A 148 -4.06 -14.58 2.56
CA HIS A 148 -2.73 -14.26 3.09
C HIS A 148 -1.95 -13.33 2.17
N LEU A 149 -2.05 -12.02 2.41
CA LEU A 149 -1.46 -10.98 1.56
C LEU A 149 0.07 -11.14 1.37
N PHE A 150 0.78 -11.62 2.39
CA PHE A 150 2.23 -11.79 2.37
C PHE A 150 2.69 -13.24 2.28
N ARG A 151 1.79 -14.19 2.01
CA ARG A 151 2.13 -15.62 1.98
C ARG A 151 3.18 -15.95 0.93
N ARG A 152 3.03 -15.38 -0.28
CA ARG A 152 4.00 -15.53 -1.37
C ARG A 152 4.46 -14.15 -1.83
N VAL A 153 5.74 -13.89 -1.69
CA VAL A 153 6.34 -12.59 -1.99
C VAL A 153 7.27 -12.72 -3.18
N LEU A 154 7.10 -11.85 -4.16
CA LEU A 154 8.09 -11.63 -5.22
C LEU A 154 8.89 -10.37 -4.86
N TYR A 155 10.18 -10.55 -4.59
CA TYR A 155 11.10 -9.44 -4.35
C TYR A 155 11.93 -9.17 -5.61
N ALA A 156 11.70 -8.02 -6.24
CA ALA A 156 12.48 -7.56 -7.38
C ALA A 156 13.56 -6.58 -6.92
N THR A 157 14.81 -6.84 -7.27
CA THR A 157 15.95 -6.03 -6.85
C THR A 157 16.81 -5.58 -8.03
N ASP A 158 17.29 -4.34 -7.97
CA ASP A 158 18.38 -3.82 -8.80
C ASP A 158 19.70 -3.72 -8.00
N PHE A 159 19.68 -4.27 -6.79
CA PHE A 159 20.76 -4.25 -5.81
C PHE A 159 21.18 -2.84 -5.36
N SER A 160 20.31 -1.85 -5.51
CA SER A 160 20.53 -0.51 -4.98
C SER A 160 20.27 -0.44 -3.47
N ASP A 161 20.72 0.64 -2.83
CA ASP A 161 20.41 0.91 -1.41
C ASP A 161 18.89 1.02 -1.17
N ASN A 162 18.11 1.45 -2.16
CA ASN A 162 16.66 1.48 -2.08
C ASN A 162 16.06 0.07 -2.07
N ALA A 163 16.58 -0.82 -2.92
CA ALA A 163 16.19 -2.23 -2.91
C ALA A 163 16.56 -2.90 -1.58
N GLN A 164 17.74 -2.60 -1.02
CA GLN A 164 18.15 -3.12 0.28
C GLN A 164 17.17 -2.69 1.39
N ARG A 165 16.76 -1.42 1.42
CA ARG A 165 15.74 -0.94 2.38
C ARG A 165 14.38 -1.62 2.19
N ALA A 166 14.02 -1.96 0.96
CA ALA A 166 12.82 -2.75 0.70
C ALA A 166 12.95 -4.20 1.19
N PHE A 167 14.17 -4.78 1.12
CA PHE A 167 14.45 -6.11 1.65
C PHE A 167 14.29 -6.19 3.18
N GLU A 168 14.63 -5.13 3.90
CA GLU A 168 14.45 -5.03 5.35
C GLU A 168 12.97 -5.18 5.77
N GLN A 169 12.02 -4.96 4.84
CA GLN A 169 10.59 -5.14 5.14
C GLN A 169 10.22 -6.61 5.38
N PHE A 170 11.06 -7.56 4.98
CA PHE A 170 10.87 -8.97 5.33
C PHE A 170 10.93 -9.22 6.84
N ASP A 171 11.63 -8.38 7.61
CA ASP A 171 11.68 -8.50 9.06
C ASP A 171 10.27 -8.35 9.71
N TYR A 172 9.38 -7.61 9.06
CA TYR A 172 8.00 -7.42 9.52
C TYR A 172 7.01 -8.43 8.92
N THR A 173 7.33 -9.02 7.76
CA THR A 173 6.41 -9.93 7.05
C THR A 173 6.77 -11.40 7.21
N ARG A 174 7.92 -11.74 7.75
CA ARG A 174 8.46 -13.11 7.77
C ARG A 174 7.55 -14.15 8.42
N THR A 175 6.79 -13.78 9.46
CA THR A 175 5.84 -14.69 10.12
C THR A 175 4.61 -15.00 9.25
N ALA A 176 4.36 -14.17 8.23
CA ALA A 176 3.27 -14.32 7.27
C ALA A 176 3.75 -14.82 5.90
N THR A 177 5.07 -14.84 5.65
CA THR A 177 5.66 -15.25 4.38
C THR A 177 6.05 -16.71 4.43
N GLU A 178 5.46 -17.54 3.56
CA GLU A 178 5.79 -18.95 3.40
C GLU A 178 6.80 -19.18 2.26
N GLU A 179 6.73 -18.32 1.24
CA GLU A 179 7.55 -18.43 0.04
C GLU A 179 7.99 -17.06 -0.44
N ALA A 180 9.28 -16.89 -0.70
CA ALA A 180 9.83 -15.69 -1.31
C ALA A 180 10.60 -16.04 -2.60
N THR A 181 10.23 -15.38 -3.70
CA THR A 181 10.95 -15.47 -4.96
C THR A 181 11.76 -14.20 -5.18
N LEU A 182 13.07 -14.33 -5.31
CA LEU A 182 13.98 -13.21 -5.53
C LEU A 182 14.30 -13.08 -7.03
N VAL A 183 14.18 -11.87 -7.57
CA VAL A 183 14.37 -11.63 -9.01
C VAL A 183 15.26 -10.42 -9.24
N HIS A 184 16.26 -10.59 -10.10
CA HIS A 184 17.02 -9.50 -10.70
C HIS A 184 16.84 -9.53 -12.22
N VAL A 185 16.71 -8.36 -12.84
CA VAL A 185 16.61 -8.24 -14.29
C VAL A 185 17.89 -7.61 -14.83
N THR A 186 18.73 -8.43 -15.47
CA THR A 186 19.93 -7.95 -16.14
C THR A 186 19.54 -7.24 -17.46
N PRO A 187 19.98 -6.00 -17.68
CA PRO A 187 19.73 -5.29 -18.94
C PRO A 187 20.24 -6.06 -20.15
N PRO A 188 19.57 -5.98 -21.33
CA PRO A 188 19.95 -6.75 -22.51
C PRO A 188 21.41 -6.56 -22.94
N GLU A 189 21.94 -5.35 -22.78
CA GLU A 189 23.32 -4.99 -23.15
C GLU A 189 24.36 -5.71 -22.30
N ARG A 190 24.01 -6.16 -21.09
CA ARG A 190 24.88 -6.85 -20.15
C ARG A 190 24.68 -8.36 -20.10
N ARG A 191 23.63 -8.89 -20.73
CA ARG A 191 23.32 -10.32 -20.70
C ARG A 191 24.36 -11.21 -21.38
N ALA A 192 25.16 -10.63 -22.30
CA ALA A 192 26.22 -11.34 -23.01
C ALA A 192 27.50 -11.51 -22.18
N ASP A 193 27.59 -10.84 -21.02
CA ASP A 193 28.72 -10.92 -20.12
C ASP A 193 28.46 -11.96 -19.00
N PRO A 194 29.15 -13.14 -19.05
CA PRO A 194 28.93 -14.19 -18.06
C PRO A 194 29.27 -13.75 -16.63
N ASP A 195 30.25 -12.88 -16.47
CA ASP A 195 30.70 -12.43 -15.14
C ASP A 195 29.61 -11.55 -14.48
N VAL A 196 28.89 -10.76 -15.27
CA VAL A 196 27.76 -9.96 -14.77
C VAL A 196 26.58 -10.83 -14.32
N VAL A 197 26.31 -11.91 -15.02
CA VAL A 197 25.27 -12.86 -14.67
C VAL A 197 25.64 -13.62 -13.40
N ALA A 198 26.87 -14.11 -13.32
CA ALA A 198 27.37 -14.83 -12.15
C ALA A 198 27.37 -13.96 -10.88
N ASP A 199 27.81 -12.69 -10.98
CA ASP A 199 27.74 -11.75 -9.84
C ASP A 199 26.28 -11.53 -9.36
N ALA A 200 25.34 -11.41 -10.30
CA ALA A 200 23.95 -11.24 -9.95
C ALA A 200 23.36 -12.50 -9.26
N GLU A 201 23.71 -13.69 -9.74
CA GLU A 201 23.31 -14.99 -9.15
C GLU A 201 23.89 -15.12 -7.72
N ASP A 202 25.17 -14.86 -7.53
CA ASP A 202 25.82 -14.89 -6.21
C ASP A 202 25.19 -13.91 -5.22
N ARG A 203 24.77 -12.73 -5.68
CA ARG A 203 24.08 -11.73 -4.84
C ARG A 203 22.68 -12.17 -4.46
N LEU A 204 21.92 -12.77 -5.40
CA LEU A 204 20.61 -13.32 -5.12
C LEU A 204 20.69 -14.48 -4.11
N GLU A 205 21.70 -15.37 -4.25
CA GLU A 205 21.92 -16.47 -3.33
C GLU A 205 22.20 -15.99 -1.90
N LYS A 206 23.05 -14.96 -1.74
CA LYS A 206 23.31 -14.33 -0.44
C LYS A 206 22.06 -13.76 0.21
N LEU A 207 21.18 -13.11 -0.58
CA LEU A 207 19.91 -12.59 -0.07
C LEU A 207 18.96 -13.73 0.31
N ALA A 208 18.94 -14.84 -0.45
CA ALA A 208 18.14 -16.01 -0.13
C ALA A 208 18.60 -16.68 1.18
N ASP A 209 19.91 -16.82 1.37
CA ASP A 209 20.51 -17.36 2.60
C ASP A 209 20.17 -16.45 3.80
N GLU A 210 20.22 -15.14 3.62
CA GLU A 210 19.84 -14.18 4.67
C GLU A 210 18.37 -14.36 5.08
N LEU A 211 17.45 -14.56 4.13
CA LEU A 211 16.04 -14.82 4.43
C LEU A 211 15.83 -16.16 5.12
N ALA A 212 16.58 -17.19 4.75
CA ALA A 212 16.46 -18.53 5.34
C ALA A 212 16.96 -18.58 6.79
N THR A 213 17.83 -17.67 7.20
CA THR A 213 18.39 -17.60 8.56
C THR A 213 17.63 -16.69 9.51
N LYS A 214 16.72 -15.88 9.00
CA LYS A 214 15.87 -14.96 9.78
C LYS A 214 14.59 -15.65 10.25
#